data_046744cb14970ca599baa02e3e284b34
#
_entry.id   046744cb14970ca599baa02e3e284b34
#
_cell.length_a   1.000
_cell.length_b   1.000
_cell.length_c   1.000
_cell.angle_alpha   90.00
_cell.angle_beta   90.00
_cell.angle_gamma   90.00
#
_symmetry.space_group_name_H-M   'P 1'
#
loop_
_entity.id
_entity.type
_entity.pdbx_description
1 polymer ?
#
loop_
_entity_poly.entity_id
_entity_poly.type
_entity_poly.pdbx_seq_one_letter_code
_entity_poly.pdbx_strand_id
1 'polypeptide(L)'
;MRKSRVTGLVLNWSAVEIAHLHVDPLAVRSQFVVDATGHETAVVRLVQDKVPGKLKTPSVKIEGEKSMWSDKAESLTLRNTREVFPGLYVAGMAANATFGGPRMGPIFGGMLLSGEKVADMLLHALSAKKR
;
A
#
# COMPACT_ATOMS: atom_id res chain seq x y z
N MET A 1 -16.71 -17.88 8.48
CA MET A 1 -15.76 -16.81 8.80
C MET A 1 -15.75 -15.79 7.67
N ARG A 2 -16.15 -14.54 7.92
CA ARG A 2 -16.00 -13.48 6.92
C ARG A 2 -14.51 -13.20 6.77
N LYS A 3 -13.95 -13.38 5.56
CA LYS A 3 -12.56 -13.01 5.27
C LYS A 3 -12.43 -11.49 5.38
N SER A 4 -11.59 -11.01 6.26
CA SER A 4 -11.29 -9.58 6.39
C SER A 4 -10.79 -9.04 5.05
N ARG A 5 -11.29 -7.88 4.65
CA ARG A 5 -10.93 -7.20 3.41
C ARG A 5 -10.97 -5.69 3.60
N VAL A 6 -10.02 -4.99 3.03
CA VAL A 6 -10.05 -3.52 2.93
C VAL A 6 -11.08 -3.12 1.87
N THR A 7 -12.03 -2.26 2.25
CA THR A 7 -13.14 -1.80 1.41
C THR A 7 -13.24 -0.28 1.34
N GLY A 8 -12.19 0.41 1.75
CA GLY A 8 -12.12 1.87 1.77
C GLY A 8 -11.18 2.38 2.85
N LEU A 9 -11.23 3.67 3.07
CA LEU A 9 -10.41 4.40 4.04
C LEU A 9 -11.26 5.36 4.84
N VAL A 10 -10.82 5.63 6.06
CA VAL A 10 -11.30 6.75 6.88
C VAL A 10 -10.21 7.81 6.89
N LEU A 11 -10.54 9.01 6.41
CA LEU A 11 -9.61 10.12 6.25
C LEU A 11 -9.85 11.15 7.34
N ASN A 12 -8.84 11.45 8.14
CA ASN A 12 -8.87 12.56 9.07
C ASN A 12 -8.46 13.86 8.37
N TRP A 13 -9.04 14.96 8.83
CA TRP A 13 -8.75 16.28 8.32
C TRP A 13 -7.67 16.94 9.17
N SER A 14 -6.45 17.05 8.66
CA SER A 14 -5.36 17.74 9.37
C SER A 14 -5.68 19.20 9.68
N ALA A 15 -6.43 19.89 8.80
CA ALA A 15 -6.89 21.25 9.06
C ALA A 15 -7.85 21.33 10.26
N VAL A 16 -8.69 20.32 10.47
CA VAL A 16 -9.60 20.23 11.62
C VAL A 16 -8.81 20.00 12.91
N GLU A 17 -7.80 19.15 12.86
CA GLU A 17 -6.91 18.89 14.00
C GLU A 17 -6.12 20.14 14.39
N ILE A 18 -5.52 20.83 13.41
CA ILE A 18 -4.79 22.10 13.63
C ILE A 18 -5.69 23.20 14.21
N ALA A 19 -6.94 23.28 13.76
CA ALA A 19 -7.90 24.28 14.22
C ALA A 19 -8.62 23.90 15.53
N HIS A 20 -8.29 22.73 16.12
CA HIS A 20 -8.96 22.18 17.32
C HIS A 20 -10.48 22.09 17.18
N LEU A 21 -10.97 21.80 15.99
CA LEU A 21 -12.39 21.61 15.70
C LEU A 21 -12.79 20.14 15.83
N HIS A 22 -14.08 19.93 16.10
CA HIS A 22 -14.67 18.58 16.12
C HIS A 22 -15.48 18.38 14.82
N VAL A 23 -14.84 17.77 13.82
CA VAL A 23 -15.47 17.37 12.57
C VAL A 23 -15.19 15.88 12.35
N ASP A 24 -16.22 15.11 12.03
CA ASP A 24 -16.08 13.69 11.81
C ASP A 24 -15.16 13.38 10.63
N PRO A 25 -14.39 12.29 10.70
CA PRO A 25 -13.56 11.81 9.59
C PRO A 25 -14.41 11.47 8.37
N LEU A 26 -13.85 11.64 7.19
CA LEU A 26 -14.48 11.26 5.93
C LEU A 26 -14.29 9.76 5.68
N ALA A 27 -15.37 8.98 5.63
CA ALA A 27 -15.34 7.58 5.25
C ALA A 27 -15.55 7.44 3.73
N VAL A 28 -14.53 6.93 3.04
CA VAL A 28 -14.54 6.67 1.59
C VAL A 28 -14.57 5.17 1.34
N ARG A 29 -15.58 4.70 0.59
CA ARG A 29 -15.65 3.31 0.14
C ARG A 29 -15.00 3.13 -1.22
N SER A 30 -14.28 2.03 -1.38
CA SER A 30 -13.65 1.65 -2.65
C SER A 30 -13.60 0.14 -2.81
N GLN A 31 -13.47 -0.32 -4.04
CA GLN A 31 -13.29 -1.76 -4.30
C GLN A 31 -11.88 -2.22 -3.95
N PHE A 32 -10.90 -1.35 -4.13
CA PHE A 32 -9.50 -1.57 -3.81
C PHE A 32 -8.89 -0.30 -3.25
N VAL A 33 -7.85 -0.46 -2.47
CA VAL A 33 -7.00 0.62 -1.94
C VAL A 33 -5.57 0.37 -2.39
N VAL A 34 -4.86 1.41 -2.77
CA VAL A 34 -3.42 1.35 -3.05
C VAL A 34 -2.69 2.18 -2.00
N ASP A 35 -1.78 1.54 -1.29
CA ASP A 35 -0.81 2.25 -0.44
C ASP A 35 0.40 2.65 -1.28
N ALA A 36 0.51 3.92 -1.59
CA ALA A 36 1.64 4.56 -2.25
C ALA A 36 2.24 5.68 -1.37
N THR A 37 2.13 5.53 -0.04
CA THR A 37 2.57 6.53 0.94
C THR A 37 4.09 6.56 1.15
N GLY A 38 4.83 5.80 0.35
CA GLY A 38 6.27 5.76 0.42
C GLY A 38 6.79 4.89 1.57
N HIS A 39 7.92 5.30 2.13
CA HIS A 39 8.63 4.54 3.16
C HIS A 39 7.81 4.26 4.42
N GLU A 40 6.84 5.10 4.72
CA GLU A 40 6.01 4.99 5.92
C GLU A 40 5.03 3.82 5.87
N THR A 41 4.63 3.37 4.66
CA THR A 41 3.63 2.30 4.50
C THR A 41 2.39 2.54 5.36
N ALA A 42 1.88 3.77 5.37
CA ALA A 42 0.92 4.24 6.36
C ALA A 42 -0.36 3.39 6.42
N VAL A 43 -0.89 3.01 5.25
CA VAL A 43 -2.12 2.20 5.18
C VAL A 43 -1.85 0.75 5.57
N VAL A 44 -0.73 0.17 5.11
CA VAL A 44 -0.35 -1.21 5.47
C VAL A 44 -0.14 -1.35 6.97
N ARG A 45 0.49 -0.35 7.64
CA ARG A 45 0.65 -0.32 9.10
C ARG A 45 -0.70 -0.33 9.81
N LEU A 46 -1.61 0.53 9.39
CA LEU A 46 -2.96 0.56 9.97
C LEU A 46 -3.68 -0.79 9.84
N VAL A 47 -3.54 -1.46 8.69
CA VAL A 47 -4.12 -2.79 8.50
C VAL A 47 -3.43 -3.82 9.39
N GLN A 48 -2.10 -3.83 9.45
CA GLN A 48 -1.36 -4.72 10.33
C GLN A 48 -1.78 -4.58 11.80
N ASP A 49 -1.97 -3.35 12.27
CA ASP A 49 -2.18 -3.06 13.68
C ASP A 49 -3.66 -3.21 14.10
N LYS A 50 -4.60 -2.94 13.20
CA LYS A 50 -6.02 -2.80 13.55
C LYS A 50 -6.95 -3.81 12.88
N VAL A 51 -6.53 -4.47 11.80
CA VAL A 51 -7.40 -5.38 11.05
C VAL A 51 -7.03 -6.83 11.34
N PRO A 52 -7.98 -7.67 11.79
CA PRO A 52 -7.71 -9.09 11.97
C PRO A 52 -7.32 -9.76 10.65
N GLY A 53 -6.17 -10.41 10.62
CA GLY A 53 -5.66 -11.11 9.43
C GLY A 53 -4.14 -11.10 9.38
N LYS A 54 -3.61 -11.61 8.28
CA LYS A 54 -2.17 -11.73 8.05
C LYS A 54 -1.82 -11.03 6.74
N LEU A 55 -0.76 -10.24 6.73
CA LEU A 55 -0.20 -9.70 5.50
C LEU A 55 0.37 -10.84 4.63
N LYS A 56 0.34 -10.64 3.32
CA LYS A 56 0.91 -11.59 2.33
C LYS A 56 2.43 -11.39 2.18
N THR A 57 3.12 -11.23 3.29
CA THR A 57 4.58 -11.09 3.39
C THR A 57 5.16 -12.35 4.05
N PRO A 58 6.47 -12.64 3.89
CA PRO A 58 7.08 -13.83 4.49
C PRO A 58 6.90 -13.93 6.00
N SER A 59 7.08 -12.84 6.74
CA SER A 59 6.88 -12.79 8.20
C SER A 59 5.44 -12.53 8.63
N VAL A 60 4.51 -12.39 7.69
CA VAL A 60 3.12 -11.96 7.86
C VAL A 60 2.95 -10.56 8.46
N LYS A 61 4.04 -9.80 8.49
CA LYS A 61 4.15 -8.41 8.94
C LYS A 61 4.91 -7.58 7.91
N ILE A 62 5.01 -6.28 8.13
CA ILE A 62 5.88 -5.41 7.32
C ILE A 62 7.34 -5.83 7.56
N GLU A 63 8.04 -6.17 6.47
CA GLU A 63 9.45 -6.63 6.54
C GLU A 63 10.43 -5.48 6.86
N GLY A 64 10.07 -4.25 6.52
CA GLY A 64 10.93 -3.08 6.64
C GLY A 64 11.93 -2.94 5.49
N GLU A 65 12.45 -1.74 5.32
CA GLU A 65 13.43 -1.45 4.27
C GLU A 65 14.83 -1.88 4.67
N LYS A 66 15.62 -2.25 3.67
CA LYS A 66 17.07 -2.46 3.79
C LYS A 66 17.83 -1.22 3.36
N SER A 67 19.15 -1.21 3.63
CA SER A 67 20.07 -0.17 3.21
C SER A 67 19.95 0.13 1.71
N MET A 68 20.31 1.35 1.32
CA MET A 68 20.18 1.80 -0.08
C MET A 68 21.04 0.95 -1.03
N TRP A 69 20.38 0.44 -2.08
CA TRP A 69 21.00 -0.25 -3.20
C TRP A 69 20.15 -0.01 -4.44
N SER A 70 20.42 1.10 -5.13
CA SER A 70 19.56 1.64 -6.19
C SER A 70 19.27 0.64 -7.30
N ASP A 71 20.27 -0.01 -7.88
CA ASP A 71 20.11 -0.92 -9.02
C ASP A 71 19.18 -2.12 -8.67
N LYS A 72 19.34 -2.66 -7.48
CA LYS A 72 18.53 -3.78 -7.02
C LYS A 72 17.14 -3.34 -6.58
N ALA A 73 17.05 -2.16 -5.97
CA ALA A 73 15.78 -1.62 -5.49
C ALA A 73 14.82 -1.32 -6.63
N GLU A 74 15.28 -0.81 -7.76
CA GLU A 74 14.44 -0.47 -8.90
C GLU A 74 13.67 -1.69 -9.43
N SER A 75 14.37 -2.79 -9.69
CA SER A 75 13.74 -4.04 -10.12
C SER A 75 12.85 -4.67 -9.05
N LEU A 76 13.25 -4.57 -7.77
CA LEU A 76 12.47 -5.09 -6.65
C LEU A 76 11.20 -4.27 -6.40
N THR A 77 11.21 -2.96 -6.61
CA THR A 77 10.02 -2.11 -6.51
C THR A 77 8.92 -2.64 -7.43
N LEU A 78 9.27 -2.94 -8.67
CA LEU A 78 8.32 -3.51 -9.62
C LEU A 78 7.84 -4.90 -9.20
N ARG A 79 8.74 -5.76 -8.74
CA ARG A 79 8.40 -7.12 -8.26
C ARG A 79 7.51 -7.08 -7.03
N ASN A 80 7.78 -6.19 -6.09
CA ASN A 80 7.07 -6.06 -4.81
C ASN A 80 5.71 -5.34 -4.96
N THR A 81 5.45 -4.70 -6.09
CA THR A 81 4.15 -4.10 -6.41
C THR A 81 3.10 -5.19 -6.60
N ARG A 82 2.25 -5.37 -5.59
CA ARG A 82 1.23 -6.44 -5.57
C ARG A 82 0.24 -6.26 -4.42
N GLU A 83 -0.75 -7.13 -4.36
CA GLU A 83 -1.69 -7.19 -3.25
C GLU A 83 -0.99 -7.71 -1.98
N VAL A 84 -1.05 -6.93 -0.90
CA VAL A 84 -0.45 -7.26 0.41
C VAL A 84 -1.47 -7.77 1.42
N PHE A 85 -2.72 -7.37 1.28
CA PHE A 85 -3.87 -7.83 2.06
C PHE A 85 -5.10 -7.81 1.16
N PRO A 86 -6.12 -8.65 1.40
CA PRO A 86 -7.30 -8.64 0.52
C PRO A 86 -7.88 -7.23 0.33
N GLY A 87 -7.85 -6.74 -0.91
CA GLY A 87 -8.31 -5.41 -1.29
C GLY A 87 -7.31 -4.28 -1.09
N LEU A 88 -6.11 -4.54 -0.56
CA LEU A 88 -5.04 -3.56 -0.38
C LEU A 88 -3.82 -3.95 -1.22
N TYR A 89 -3.41 -3.05 -2.08
CA TYR A 89 -2.21 -3.15 -2.94
C TYR A 89 -1.15 -2.16 -2.46
N VAL A 90 0.09 -2.43 -2.79
CA VAL A 90 1.23 -1.54 -2.52
C VAL A 90 1.94 -1.18 -3.82
N ALA A 91 2.41 0.05 -3.92
CA ALA A 91 3.15 0.57 -5.06
C ALA A 91 4.27 1.53 -4.63
N GLY A 92 5.26 1.72 -5.51
CA GLY A 92 6.40 2.59 -5.23
C GLY A 92 7.23 2.10 -4.06
N MET A 93 7.78 3.03 -3.28
CA MET A 93 8.61 2.67 -2.12
C MET A 93 7.84 1.97 -1.00
N ALA A 94 6.51 2.16 -0.92
CA ALA A 94 5.68 1.39 0.01
C ALA A 94 5.74 -0.12 -0.29
N ALA A 95 5.88 -0.51 -1.56
CA ALA A 95 6.06 -1.92 -1.93
C ALA A 95 7.38 -2.48 -1.40
N ASN A 96 8.50 -1.75 -1.56
CA ASN A 96 9.80 -2.17 -1.03
C ASN A 96 9.83 -2.20 0.50
N ALA A 97 9.28 -1.19 1.15
CA ALA A 97 9.20 -1.14 2.61
C ALA A 97 8.36 -2.30 3.18
N THR A 98 7.28 -2.66 2.51
CA THR A 98 6.41 -3.75 2.93
C THR A 98 7.08 -5.12 2.79
N PHE A 99 7.79 -5.36 1.67
CA PHE A 99 8.37 -6.66 1.33
C PHE A 99 9.89 -6.78 1.58
N GLY A 100 10.50 -5.83 2.27
CA GLY A 100 11.90 -5.91 2.69
C GLY A 100 12.91 -5.61 1.58
N GLY A 101 12.54 -4.83 0.58
CA GLY A 101 13.46 -4.35 -0.45
C GLY A 101 14.38 -3.24 0.06
N PRO A 102 15.53 -3.02 -0.59
CA PRO A 102 16.42 -1.90 -0.26
C PRO A 102 15.81 -0.55 -0.68
N ARG A 103 16.29 0.52 -0.07
CA ARG A 103 15.96 1.88 -0.50
C ARG A 103 16.52 2.15 -1.89
N MET A 104 15.76 2.86 -2.71
CA MET A 104 16.14 3.12 -4.09
C MET A 104 16.96 4.41 -4.26
N GLY A 105 16.82 5.36 -3.35
CA GLY A 105 17.42 6.71 -3.50
C GLY A 105 16.67 7.54 -4.54
N PRO A 106 17.32 8.56 -5.12
CA PRO A 106 16.67 9.52 -6.02
C PRO A 106 16.47 8.99 -7.45
N ILE A 107 15.97 7.77 -7.60
CA ILE A 107 15.66 7.12 -8.88
C ILE A 107 14.15 6.92 -8.95
N PHE A 108 13.51 7.32 -10.05
CA PHE A 108 12.06 7.35 -10.19
C PHE A 108 11.49 6.34 -11.20
N GLY A 109 12.32 5.77 -12.07
CA GLY A 109 11.88 4.85 -13.12
C GLY A 109 11.10 3.65 -12.57
N GLY A 110 11.62 3.00 -11.55
CA GLY A 110 10.96 1.88 -10.90
C GLY A 110 9.64 2.27 -10.23
N MET A 111 9.50 3.50 -9.73
CA MET A 111 8.24 4.00 -9.17
C MET A 111 7.16 4.20 -10.24
N LEU A 112 7.54 4.76 -11.40
CA LEU A 112 6.62 4.94 -12.52
C LEU A 112 6.11 3.60 -13.05
N LEU A 113 7.01 2.65 -13.29
CA LEU A 113 6.66 1.29 -13.71
C LEU A 113 5.82 0.55 -12.66
N SER A 114 6.08 0.78 -11.38
CA SER A 114 5.28 0.26 -10.28
C SER A 114 3.85 0.80 -10.31
N GLY A 115 3.68 2.09 -10.58
CA GLY A 115 2.37 2.72 -10.75
C GLY A 115 1.59 2.12 -11.92
N GLU A 116 2.23 1.96 -13.09
CA GLU A 116 1.64 1.31 -14.27
C GLU A 116 1.20 -0.13 -13.94
N LYS A 117 2.09 -0.91 -13.34
CA LYS A 117 1.80 -2.30 -12.95
C LYS A 117 0.60 -2.40 -12.02
N VAL A 118 0.53 -1.59 -10.96
CA VAL A 118 -0.61 -1.65 -10.04
C VAL A 118 -1.91 -1.26 -10.72
N ALA A 119 -1.89 -0.28 -11.63
CA ALA A 119 -3.06 0.11 -12.41
C ALA A 119 -3.57 -1.05 -13.26
N ASP A 120 -2.69 -1.75 -13.98
CA ASP A 120 -3.04 -2.93 -14.78
C ASP A 120 -3.61 -4.06 -13.91
N MET A 121 -3.01 -4.34 -12.77
CA MET A 121 -3.52 -5.34 -11.82
C MET A 121 -4.93 -5.00 -11.35
N LEU A 122 -5.21 -3.73 -11.05
CA LEU A 122 -6.53 -3.28 -10.63
C LEU A 122 -7.56 -3.33 -11.75
N LEU A 123 -7.19 -2.96 -12.97
CA LEU A 123 -8.07 -3.08 -14.14
C LEU A 123 -8.50 -4.52 -14.38
N HIS A 124 -7.56 -5.47 -14.31
CA HIS A 124 -7.85 -6.90 -14.42
C HIS A 124 -8.79 -7.38 -13.29
N ALA A 125 -8.51 -6.99 -12.05
CA ALA A 125 -9.32 -7.38 -10.90
C ALA A 125 -10.74 -6.79 -10.95
N LEU A 126 -10.91 -5.58 -11.46
CA LEU A 126 -12.21 -4.93 -11.66
C LEU A 126 -13.02 -5.60 -12.78
N SER A 127 -12.35 -5.95 -13.88
CA SER A 127 -12.99 -6.64 -15.01
C SER A 127 -13.47 -8.04 -14.64
N ALA A 128 -12.71 -8.77 -13.83
CA ALA A 128 -13.08 -10.10 -13.35
C ALA A 128 -14.31 -10.10 -12.44
N LYS A 129 -14.55 -8.99 -11.71
CA LYS A 129 -15.73 -8.85 -10.83
C LYS A 129 -17.03 -8.48 -11.56
N LYS A 130 -16.95 -8.02 -12.80
CA LYS A 130 -18.14 -7.68 -13.62
C LYS A 130 -18.75 -8.89 -14.31
N ARG A 131 -18.12 -10.04 -14.26
CA ARG A 131 -18.63 -11.34 -14.76
C ARG A 131 -19.17 -12.17 -13.60
#